data_4a01ae483c1e3e626dc6737184c71ee0
#
_entry.id   4a01ae483c1e3e626dc6737184c71ee0
#
_cell.length_a   1.000
_cell.length_b   1.000
_cell.length_c   1.000
_cell.angle_alpha   90.00
_cell.angle_beta   90.00
_cell.angle_gamma   90.00
#
_symmetry.space_group_name_H-M   'P 1'
#
loop_
_entity.id
_entity.type
_entity.pdbx_description
1 polymer ?
#
loop_
_entity_poly.entity_id
_entity_poly.type
_entity_poly.pdbx_seq_one_letter_code
_entity_poly.pdbx_strand_id
1 'polypeptide(L)'
;FSRYKKLRTLVRANFSEQTRALVDEALEYADGKLAGLVRYDGSPLLEHAAAVASIVISEVGLGRNSTISAILHDVVRLAHKQLPAEEFLALSADIRKRFGDQVVGITLGLANISELKLKVAKEQADNFRDLIVSYSEDPRVILIKLADRLEVMRSLEMFPREKWRKKSWESMNLYAQIAHKLGLYSIKSEL
;
A
#
# COMPACT_ATOMS: atom_id res chain seq x y z
N PHE A 1 -4.58 -18.44 -8.43
CA PHE A 1 -3.51 -17.63 -9.01
C PHE A 1 -2.12 -18.18 -8.69
N SER A 2 -1.51 -18.85 -9.65
CA SER A 2 -0.14 -19.35 -9.49
C SER A 2 0.91 -18.24 -9.46
N ARG A 3 0.56 -17.05 -9.93
CA ARG A 3 1.48 -15.91 -10.10
C ARG A 3 1.97 -15.26 -8.80
N TYR A 4 1.22 -15.36 -7.70
CA TYR A 4 1.55 -14.72 -6.43
C TYR A 4 1.91 -15.74 -5.37
N LYS A 5 2.81 -16.64 -5.74
CA LYS A 5 3.19 -17.79 -4.93
C LYS A 5 3.71 -17.44 -3.54
N LYS A 6 4.57 -16.41 -3.46
CA LYS A 6 5.13 -15.95 -2.18
C LYS A 6 4.02 -15.46 -1.24
N LEU A 7 3.14 -14.59 -1.74
CA LEU A 7 2.03 -14.09 -0.95
C LEU A 7 1.09 -15.22 -0.53
N ARG A 8 0.74 -16.10 -1.43
CA ARG A 8 -0.16 -17.23 -1.14
C ARG A 8 0.43 -18.19 -0.12
N THR A 9 1.73 -18.42 -0.16
CA THR A 9 2.42 -19.23 0.84
C THR A 9 2.34 -18.58 2.22
N LEU A 10 2.58 -17.26 2.31
CA LEU A 10 2.47 -16.52 3.56
C LEU A 10 1.04 -16.51 4.11
N VAL A 11 0.06 -16.33 3.24
CA VAL A 11 -1.36 -16.35 3.62
C VAL A 11 -1.75 -17.72 4.16
N ARG A 12 -1.31 -18.78 3.51
CA ARG A 12 -1.55 -20.15 3.95
C ARG A 12 -0.95 -20.43 5.33
N ALA A 13 0.24 -19.92 5.58
CA ALA A 13 0.94 -20.14 6.86
C ALA A 13 0.34 -19.32 8.02
N ASN A 14 -0.28 -18.18 7.75
CA ASN A 14 -0.67 -17.21 8.79
C ASN A 14 -2.18 -17.04 8.98
N PHE A 15 -3.00 -17.44 8.02
CA PHE A 15 -4.44 -17.15 8.03
C PHE A 15 -5.30 -18.39 7.89
N SER A 16 -6.55 -18.26 8.34
CA SER A 16 -7.59 -19.29 8.22
C SER A 16 -7.98 -19.50 6.75
N GLU A 17 -8.66 -20.62 6.48
CA GLU A 17 -9.16 -20.95 5.16
C GLU A 17 -10.14 -19.90 4.62
N GLN A 18 -11.00 -19.35 5.47
CA GLN A 18 -11.89 -18.24 5.10
C GLN A 18 -11.12 -16.99 4.68
N THR A 19 -10.09 -16.64 5.40
CA THR A 19 -9.24 -15.48 5.07
C THR A 19 -8.48 -15.72 3.78
N ARG A 20 -7.99 -16.94 3.53
CA ARG A 20 -7.35 -17.29 2.24
C ARG A 20 -8.29 -17.06 1.07
N ALA A 21 -9.55 -17.47 1.20
CA ALA A 21 -10.56 -17.26 0.17
C ALA A 21 -10.79 -15.76 -0.10
N LEU A 22 -10.84 -14.94 0.96
CA LEU A 22 -10.99 -13.49 0.81
C LEU A 22 -9.76 -12.83 0.16
N VAL A 23 -8.56 -13.29 0.48
CA VAL A 23 -7.34 -12.80 -0.16
C VAL A 23 -7.33 -13.14 -1.64
N ASP A 24 -7.71 -14.37 -2.00
CA ASP A 24 -7.83 -14.77 -3.42
C ASP A 24 -8.88 -13.92 -4.14
N GLU A 25 -10.01 -13.64 -3.51
CA GLU A 25 -11.05 -12.76 -4.06
C GLU A 25 -10.52 -11.32 -4.25
N ALA A 26 -9.74 -10.81 -3.30
CA ALA A 26 -9.13 -9.49 -3.41
C ALA A 26 -8.12 -9.42 -4.57
N LEU A 27 -7.32 -10.47 -4.75
CA LEU A 27 -6.39 -10.56 -5.88
C LEU A 27 -7.13 -10.59 -7.23
N GLU A 28 -8.21 -11.35 -7.34
CA GLU A 28 -9.03 -11.36 -8.55
C GLU A 28 -9.69 -10.01 -8.83
N TYR A 29 -10.21 -9.38 -7.80
CA TYR A 29 -10.83 -8.07 -7.91
C TYR A 29 -9.81 -7.03 -8.39
N ALA A 30 -8.64 -7.00 -7.77
CA ALA A 30 -7.56 -6.08 -8.14
C ALA A 30 -7.03 -6.38 -9.54
N ASP A 31 -6.86 -7.63 -9.91
CA ASP A 31 -6.40 -8.03 -11.25
C ASP A 31 -7.33 -7.48 -12.33
N GLY A 32 -8.64 -7.58 -12.12
CA GLY A 32 -9.64 -7.02 -13.04
C GLY A 32 -9.58 -5.50 -13.12
N LYS A 33 -9.49 -4.81 -11.98
CA LYS A 33 -9.48 -3.34 -11.92
C LYS A 33 -8.16 -2.73 -12.40
N LEU A 34 -7.05 -3.43 -12.26
CA LEU A 34 -5.72 -2.98 -12.66
C LEU A 34 -5.26 -3.57 -14.00
N ALA A 35 -6.17 -4.21 -14.75
CA ALA A 35 -5.83 -4.86 -16.01
C ALA A 35 -5.18 -3.88 -16.98
N GLY A 36 -4.05 -4.30 -17.59
CA GLY A 36 -3.30 -3.49 -18.54
C GLY A 36 -2.36 -2.47 -17.91
N LEU A 37 -2.40 -2.26 -16.61
CA LEU A 37 -1.47 -1.37 -15.93
C LEU A 37 -0.19 -2.11 -15.56
N VAL A 38 0.95 -1.49 -15.85
CA VAL A 38 2.27 -2.09 -15.67
C VAL A 38 3.20 -1.18 -14.88
N ARG A 39 4.22 -1.80 -14.28
CA ARG A 39 5.35 -1.12 -13.66
C ARG A 39 6.37 -0.71 -14.73
N TYR A 40 7.42 0.00 -14.34
CA TYR A 40 8.48 0.46 -15.25
C TYR A 40 9.24 -0.69 -15.94
N ASP A 41 9.26 -1.87 -15.36
CA ASP A 41 9.88 -3.06 -15.95
C ASP A 41 8.91 -3.88 -16.85
N GLY A 42 7.68 -3.41 -17.01
CA GLY A 42 6.65 -4.10 -17.78
C GLY A 42 5.85 -5.16 -17.01
N SER A 43 6.20 -5.44 -15.76
CA SER A 43 5.43 -6.37 -14.92
C SER A 43 4.07 -5.77 -14.53
N PRO A 44 3.03 -6.59 -14.28
CA PRO A 44 1.73 -6.07 -13.85
C PRO A 44 1.83 -5.24 -12.58
N LEU A 45 1.08 -4.13 -12.51
CA LEU A 45 1.05 -3.26 -11.32
C LEU A 45 0.64 -4.03 -10.05
N LEU A 46 -0.22 -5.02 -10.19
CA LEU A 46 -0.65 -5.85 -9.06
C LEU A 46 0.52 -6.60 -8.38
N GLU A 47 1.62 -6.85 -9.07
CA GLU A 47 2.81 -7.46 -8.46
C GLU A 47 3.39 -6.58 -7.35
N HIS A 48 3.37 -5.27 -7.51
CA HIS A 48 3.74 -4.33 -6.45
C HIS A 48 2.83 -4.50 -5.23
N ALA A 49 1.52 -4.49 -5.44
CA ALA A 49 0.54 -4.65 -4.35
C ALA A 49 0.69 -6.00 -3.63
N ALA A 50 0.92 -7.08 -4.39
CA ALA A 50 1.15 -8.40 -3.80
C ALA A 50 2.44 -8.45 -2.98
N ALA A 51 3.50 -7.78 -3.44
CA ALA A 51 4.76 -7.67 -2.70
C ALA A 51 4.58 -6.85 -1.42
N VAL A 52 3.84 -5.75 -1.47
CA VAL A 52 3.49 -4.95 -0.28
C VAL A 52 2.71 -5.80 0.73
N ALA A 53 1.72 -6.55 0.28
CA ALA A 53 0.94 -7.45 1.14
C ALA A 53 1.83 -8.52 1.80
N SER A 54 2.82 -9.05 1.07
CA SER A 54 3.79 -10.00 1.63
C SER A 54 4.62 -9.37 2.75
N ILE A 55 5.08 -8.15 2.57
CA ILE A 55 5.81 -7.38 3.60
C ILE A 55 4.92 -7.14 4.83
N VAL A 56 3.66 -6.78 4.61
CA VAL A 56 2.68 -6.54 5.68
C VAL A 56 2.53 -7.78 6.56
N ILE A 57 2.49 -8.95 5.99
CA ILE A 57 2.38 -10.21 6.74
C ILE A 57 3.70 -10.56 7.41
N SER A 58 4.80 -10.63 6.65
CA SER A 58 6.06 -11.25 7.10
C SER A 58 6.95 -10.32 7.90
N GLU A 59 6.95 -9.02 7.62
CA GLU A 59 7.88 -8.06 8.22
C GLU A 59 7.20 -7.10 9.19
N VAL A 60 5.95 -6.76 8.96
CA VAL A 60 5.17 -5.87 9.85
C VAL A 60 4.29 -6.67 10.81
N GLY A 61 3.82 -7.85 10.38
CA GLY A 61 3.04 -8.73 11.24
C GLY A 61 1.58 -8.32 11.40
N LEU A 62 0.99 -7.69 10.39
CA LEU A 62 -0.42 -7.30 10.42
C LEU A 62 -1.34 -8.42 9.92
N GLY A 63 -2.63 -8.26 10.17
CA GLY A 63 -3.64 -9.29 9.93
C GLY A 63 -4.34 -9.18 8.57
N ARG A 64 -5.51 -9.81 8.51
CA ARG A 64 -6.34 -9.95 7.31
C ARG A 64 -6.71 -8.63 6.65
N ASN A 65 -7.26 -7.69 7.41
CA ASN A 65 -7.76 -6.44 6.83
C ASN A 65 -6.64 -5.58 6.25
N SER A 66 -5.48 -5.57 6.90
CA SER A 66 -4.29 -4.88 6.40
C SER A 66 -3.74 -5.53 5.13
N THR A 67 -3.73 -6.86 5.07
CA THR A 67 -3.28 -7.61 3.89
C THR A 67 -4.19 -7.33 2.68
N ILE A 68 -5.50 -7.41 2.86
CA ILE A 68 -6.47 -7.12 1.81
C ILE A 68 -6.38 -5.66 1.37
N SER A 69 -6.22 -4.74 2.32
CA SER A 69 -6.05 -3.32 2.02
C SER A 69 -4.79 -3.05 1.21
N ALA A 70 -3.69 -3.73 1.51
CA ALA A 70 -2.46 -3.63 0.71
C ALA A 70 -2.69 -4.09 -0.74
N ILE A 71 -3.41 -5.18 -0.93
CA ILE A 71 -3.76 -5.70 -2.28
C ILE A 71 -4.60 -4.70 -3.05
N LEU A 72 -5.54 -4.03 -2.40
CA LEU A 72 -6.50 -3.13 -3.02
C LEU A 72 -6.06 -1.66 -3.05
N HIS A 73 -4.91 -1.32 -2.45
CA HIS A 73 -4.54 0.09 -2.27
C HIS A 73 -4.39 0.86 -3.57
N ASP A 74 -3.80 0.28 -4.60
CA ASP A 74 -3.67 0.94 -5.90
C ASP A 74 -5.00 1.08 -6.63
N VAL A 75 -5.90 0.11 -6.47
CA VAL A 75 -7.26 0.20 -7.03
C VAL A 75 -7.97 1.44 -6.48
N VAL A 76 -7.95 1.62 -5.17
CA VAL A 76 -8.62 2.75 -4.52
C VAL A 76 -7.90 4.07 -4.81
N ARG A 77 -6.57 4.09 -4.78
CA ARG A 77 -5.77 5.28 -5.09
C ARG A 77 -6.05 5.81 -6.49
N LEU A 78 -6.03 4.93 -7.48
CA LEU A 78 -6.29 5.31 -8.88
C LEU A 78 -7.75 5.72 -9.09
N ALA A 79 -8.69 5.02 -8.47
CA ALA A 79 -10.10 5.36 -8.53
C ALA A 79 -10.37 6.73 -7.91
N HIS A 80 -9.79 7.01 -6.75
CA HIS A 80 -9.92 8.30 -6.08
C HIS A 80 -9.39 9.47 -6.93
N LYS A 81 -8.33 9.21 -7.69
CA LYS A 81 -7.69 10.22 -8.55
C LYS A 81 -8.42 10.41 -9.87
N GLN A 82 -8.99 9.35 -10.46
CA GLN A 82 -9.43 9.32 -11.86
C GLN A 82 -10.94 9.26 -12.05
N LEU A 83 -11.70 8.70 -11.09
CA LEU A 83 -13.13 8.52 -11.26
C LEU A 83 -13.94 9.72 -10.78
N PRO A 84 -15.10 9.99 -11.41
CA PRO A 84 -16.10 10.90 -10.85
C PRO A 84 -16.56 10.44 -9.47
N ALA A 85 -17.01 11.39 -8.63
CA ALA A 85 -17.39 11.11 -7.24
C ALA A 85 -18.43 9.98 -7.10
N GLU A 86 -19.42 9.95 -7.97
CA GLU A 86 -20.46 8.91 -7.95
C GLU A 86 -19.90 7.51 -8.23
N GLU A 87 -19.03 7.39 -9.22
CA GLU A 87 -18.37 6.13 -9.56
C GLU A 87 -17.42 5.67 -8.45
N PHE A 88 -16.70 6.59 -7.83
CA PHE A 88 -15.85 6.30 -6.69
C PHE A 88 -16.66 5.81 -5.49
N LEU A 89 -17.80 6.42 -5.20
CA LEU A 89 -18.70 5.98 -4.13
C LEU A 89 -19.23 4.57 -4.40
N ALA A 90 -19.58 4.27 -5.65
CA ALA A 90 -20.05 2.94 -6.04
C ALA A 90 -18.95 1.89 -5.86
N LEU A 91 -17.72 2.20 -6.25
CA LEU A 91 -16.56 1.33 -6.05
C LEU A 91 -16.32 1.07 -4.55
N SER A 92 -16.36 2.12 -3.74
CA SER A 92 -16.17 2.02 -2.29
C SER A 92 -17.25 1.18 -1.64
N ALA A 93 -18.50 1.31 -2.07
CA ALA A 93 -19.63 0.51 -1.59
C ALA A 93 -19.45 -0.97 -1.97
N ASP A 94 -18.96 -1.27 -3.16
CA ASP A 94 -18.69 -2.63 -3.61
C ASP A 94 -17.56 -3.27 -2.78
N ILE A 95 -16.48 -2.55 -2.53
CA ILE A 95 -15.38 -3.01 -1.68
C ILE A 95 -15.88 -3.25 -0.23
N ARG A 96 -16.72 -2.35 0.30
CA ARG A 96 -17.30 -2.50 1.63
C ARG A 96 -18.13 -3.77 1.73
N LYS A 97 -18.94 -4.05 0.73
CA LYS A 97 -19.78 -5.24 0.67
C LYS A 97 -18.96 -6.54 0.63
N ARG A 98 -17.86 -6.53 -0.12
CA ARG A 98 -17.01 -7.72 -0.32
C ARG A 98 -16.01 -7.95 0.81
N PHE A 99 -15.39 -6.87 1.33
CA PHE A 99 -14.24 -6.95 2.22
C PHE A 99 -14.42 -6.25 3.56
N GLY A 100 -15.47 -5.47 3.74
CA GLY A 100 -15.83 -4.83 5.00
C GLY A 100 -15.41 -3.37 5.13
N ASP A 101 -15.92 -2.72 6.18
CA ASP A 101 -15.70 -1.30 6.44
C ASP A 101 -14.24 -0.95 6.75
N GLN A 102 -13.53 -1.84 7.44
CA GLN A 102 -12.14 -1.57 7.83
C GLN A 102 -11.23 -1.47 6.60
N VAL A 103 -11.42 -2.33 5.62
CA VAL A 103 -10.67 -2.29 4.36
C VAL A 103 -10.93 -0.98 3.61
N VAL A 104 -12.17 -0.52 3.54
CA VAL A 104 -12.51 0.77 2.93
C VAL A 104 -11.81 1.90 3.68
N GLY A 105 -11.88 1.93 5.00
CA GLY A 105 -11.25 2.97 5.81
C GLY A 105 -9.73 3.03 5.63
N ILE A 106 -9.06 1.89 5.64
CA ILE A 106 -7.60 1.80 5.46
C ILE A 106 -7.20 2.25 4.05
N THR A 107 -7.88 1.76 3.02
CA THR A 107 -7.55 2.12 1.63
C THR A 107 -7.81 3.58 1.31
N LEU A 108 -8.88 4.17 1.88
CA LEU A 108 -9.12 5.62 1.79
C LEU A 108 -8.03 6.42 2.49
N GLY A 109 -7.61 5.99 3.68
CA GLY A 109 -6.51 6.62 4.40
C GLY A 109 -5.22 6.64 3.59
N LEU A 110 -4.90 5.54 2.93
CA LEU A 110 -3.74 5.44 2.03
C LEU A 110 -3.86 6.39 0.84
N ALA A 111 -5.03 6.48 0.22
CA ALA A 111 -5.28 7.39 -0.90
C ALA A 111 -5.13 8.86 -0.46
N ASN A 112 -5.64 9.23 0.70
CA ASN A 112 -5.54 10.58 1.25
C ASN A 112 -4.09 10.98 1.55
N ILE A 113 -3.28 10.08 2.09
CA ILE A 113 -1.84 10.32 2.31
C ILE A 113 -1.12 10.57 0.98
N SER A 114 -1.45 9.82 -0.05
CA SER A 114 -0.86 10.00 -1.38
C SER A 114 -1.16 11.38 -1.96
N GLU A 115 -2.37 11.92 -1.75
CA GLU A 115 -2.72 13.29 -2.16
C GLU A 115 -1.97 14.35 -1.37
N LEU A 116 -1.87 14.21 -0.05
CA LEU A 116 -1.12 15.14 0.79
C LEU A 116 0.33 15.24 0.35
N LYS A 117 0.94 14.12 -0.03
CA LYS A 117 2.30 14.06 -0.52
C LYS A 117 2.51 14.95 -1.76
N LEU A 118 1.56 14.97 -2.68
CA LEU A 118 1.63 15.81 -3.88
C LEU A 118 1.56 17.30 -3.57
N LYS A 119 0.86 17.70 -2.51
CA LYS A 119 0.62 19.10 -2.15
C LYS A 119 1.72 19.71 -1.26
N VAL A 120 2.37 18.93 -0.42
CA VAL A 120 3.20 19.43 0.69
C VAL A 120 4.68 19.00 0.58
N ALA A 121 5.02 18.08 -0.32
CA ALA A 121 6.32 17.38 -0.34
C ALA A 121 7.57 18.25 -0.53
N LYS A 122 7.43 19.53 -0.87
CA LYS A 122 8.58 20.41 -1.16
C LYS A 122 8.95 21.37 -0.04
N GLU A 123 8.10 21.61 0.93
CA GLU A 123 8.27 22.78 1.80
C GLU A 123 8.66 22.50 3.24
N GLN A 124 8.25 21.39 3.88
CA GLN A 124 8.59 21.14 5.29
C GLN A 124 8.48 19.66 5.66
N ALA A 125 9.58 18.92 5.62
CA ALA A 125 9.65 17.50 5.96
C ALA A 125 9.11 17.20 7.37
N ASP A 126 9.40 18.03 8.36
CA ASP A 126 8.98 17.82 9.74
C ASP A 126 7.45 17.97 9.91
N ASN A 127 6.86 18.98 9.29
CA ASN A 127 5.42 19.18 9.33
C ASN A 127 4.67 18.09 8.55
N PHE A 128 5.26 17.60 7.47
CA PHE A 128 4.69 16.50 6.69
C PHE A 128 4.64 15.20 7.50
N ARG A 129 5.72 14.90 8.24
CA ARG A 129 5.75 13.73 9.13
C ARG A 129 4.67 13.81 10.20
N ASP A 130 4.54 14.95 10.86
CA ASP A 130 3.53 15.15 11.90
C ASP A 130 2.11 15.08 11.33
N LEU A 131 1.91 15.61 10.13
CA LEU A 131 0.64 15.52 9.41
C LEU A 131 0.26 14.07 9.08
N ILE A 132 1.19 13.28 8.54
CA ILE A 132 0.94 11.86 8.26
C ILE A 132 0.56 11.12 9.53
N VAL A 133 1.32 11.32 10.61
CA VAL A 133 1.06 10.66 11.90
C VAL A 133 -0.29 11.09 12.49
N SER A 134 -0.63 12.39 12.39
CA SER A 134 -1.90 12.90 12.92
C SER A 134 -3.12 12.58 12.04
N TYR A 135 -2.92 12.44 10.73
CA TYR A 135 -4.01 12.19 9.78
C TYR A 135 -4.46 10.73 9.75
N SER A 136 -3.64 9.81 10.20
CA SER A 136 -4.05 8.41 10.28
C SER A 136 -4.64 8.11 11.65
N GLU A 137 -5.95 8.15 11.71
CA GLU A 137 -6.70 7.65 12.87
C GLU A 137 -6.42 6.17 13.09
N ASP A 138 -6.08 5.44 12.02
CA ASP A 138 -5.75 4.03 12.07
C ASP A 138 -4.25 3.84 11.81
N PRO A 139 -3.47 3.33 12.81
CA PRO A 139 -2.03 3.10 12.65
C PRO A 139 -1.66 2.17 11.50
N ARG A 140 -2.57 1.28 11.10
CA ARG A 140 -2.34 0.35 9.99
C ARG A 140 -2.09 1.06 8.68
N VAL A 141 -2.69 2.24 8.49
CA VAL A 141 -2.47 3.06 7.29
C VAL A 141 -0.99 3.42 7.13
N ILE A 142 -0.37 3.92 8.19
CA ILE A 142 1.06 4.29 8.17
C ILE A 142 1.94 3.06 8.00
N LEU A 143 1.63 1.96 8.67
CA LEU A 143 2.39 0.73 8.59
C LEU A 143 2.38 0.14 7.18
N ILE A 144 1.23 0.16 6.51
CA ILE A 144 1.13 -0.27 5.11
C ILE A 144 1.88 0.71 4.19
N LYS A 145 1.82 2.00 4.46
CA LYS A 145 2.57 3.00 3.67
C LYS A 145 4.08 2.80 3.78
N LEU A 146 4.58 2.42 4.94
CA LEU A 146 5.98 2.06 5.13
C LEU A 146 6.34 0.79 4.33
N ALA A 147 5.48 -0.22 4.33
CA ALA A 147 5.67 -1.43 3.53
C ALA A 147 5.68 -1.12 2.02
N ASP A 148 4.79 -0.24 1.58
CA ASP A 148 4.74 0.26 0.20
C ASP A 148 6.06 0.93 -0.19
N ARG A 149 6.58 1.83 0.63
CA ARG A 149 7.85 2.50 0.39
C ARG A 149 9.02 1.53 0.39
N LEU A 150 9.04 0.59 1.30
CA LEU A 150 10.08 -0.44 1.37
C LEU A 150 10.12 -1.27 0.07
N GLU A 151 8.97 -1.69 -0.45
CA GLU A 151 8.90 -2.40 -1.72
C GLU A 151 9.43 -1.53 -2.87
N VAL A 152 9.02 -0.27 -2.94
CA VAL A 152 9.51 0.66 -3.97
C VAL A 152 11.03 0.79 -3.92
N MET A 153 11.62 0.91 -2.74
CA MET A 153 13.07 1.03 -2.59
C MET A 153 13.80 -0.27 -2.98
N ARG A 154 13.23 -1.43 -2.68
CA ARG A 154 13.76 -2.73 -3.11
C ARG A 154 13.69 -2.91 -4.62
N SER A 155 12.79 -2.19 -5.29
CA SER A 155 12.56 -2.25 -6.74
C SER A 155 13.05 -0.99 -7.45
N LEU A 156 13.90 -0.19 -6.81
CA LEU A 156 14.28 1.14 -7.30
C LEU A 156 14.95 1.10 -8.67
N GLU A 157 15.67 0.01 -8.98
CA GLU A 157 16.38 -0.16 -10.25
C GLU A 157 15.46 -0.09 -11.48
N MET A 158 14.19 -0.51 -11.35
CA MET A 158 13.24 -0.41 -12.47
C MET A 158 12.74 1.01 -12.74
N PHE A 159 12.91 1.93 -11.79
CA PHE A 159 12.46 3.31 -11.94
C PHE A 159 13.45 4.13 -12.77
N PRO A 160 12.99 5.15 -13.53
CA PRO A 160 13.91 6.10 -14.19
C PRO A 160 14.84 6.75 -13.16
N ARG A 161 16.11 6.93 -13.54
CA ARG A 161 17.14 7.48 -12.62
C ARG A 161 16.77 8.84 -12.04
N GLU A 162 16.07 9.65 -12.79
CA GLU A 162 15.57 10.96 -12.35
C GLU A 162 14.65 10.88 -11.13
N LYS A 163 13.99 9.73 -10.92
CA LYS A 163 13.12 9.49 -9.77
C LYS A 163 13.85 8.95 -8.55
N TRP A 164 15.05 8.39 -8.72
CA TRP A 164 15.81 7.78 -7.63
C TRP A 164 16.13 8.76 -6.52
N ARG A 165 16.58 9.95 -6.90
CA ARG A 165 16.96 10.99 -5.93
C ARG A 165 15.79 11.43 -5.06
N LYS A 166 14.64 11.69 -5.68
CA LYS A 166 13.42 12.08 -4.97
C LYS A 166 12.96 10.99 -4.01
N LYS A 167 12.90 9.74 -4.48
CA LYS A 167 12.46 8.60 -3.67
C LYS A 167 13.43 8.32 -2.52
N SER A 168 14.73 8.41 -2.76
CA SER A 168 15.74 8.24 -1.73
C SER A 168 15.65 9.35 -0.68
N TRP A 169 15.49 10.59 -1.10
CA TRP A 169 15.31 11.71 -0.19
C TRP A 169 14.07 11.54 0.70
N GLU A 170 12.94 11.19 0.10
CA GLU A 170 11.69 10.95 0.82
C GLU A 170 11.84 9.79 1.82
N SER A 171 12.49 8.71 1.40
CA SER A 171 12.72 7.54 2.27
C SER A 171 13.57 7.89 3.48
N MET A 172 14.66 8.63 3.29
CA MET A 172 15.54 9.04 4.38
C MET A 172 14.90 10.08 5.31
N ASN A 173 14.26 11.09 4.75
CA ASN A 173 13.81 12.25 5.51
C ASN A 173 12.38 12.15 6.03
N LEU A 174 11.54 11.31 5.42
CA LEU A 174 10.15 11.13 5.81
C LEU A 174 9.91 9.74 6.39
N TYR A 175 10.05 8.72 5.57
CA TYR A 175 9.59 7.37 5.93
C TYR A 175 10.48 6.67 6.95
N ALA A 176 11.80 6.79 6.86
CA ALA A 176 12.71 6.23 7.84
C ALA A 176 12.50 6.86 9.23
N GLN A 177 12.21 8.16 9.28
CA GLN A 177 11.94 8.86 10.53
C GLN A 177 10.59 8.46 11.14
N ILE A 178 9.58 8.22 10.31
CA ILE A 178 8.29 7.69 10.77
C ILE A 178 8.48 6.28 11.33
N ALA A 179 9.23 5.42 10.64
CA ALA A 179 9.55 4.08 11.09
C ALA A 179 10.29 4.11 12.44
N HIS A 180 11.21 5.05 12.62
CA HIS A 180 11.92 5.25 13.89
C HIS A 180 10.96 5.62 15.03
N LYS A 181 10.06 6.58 14.81
CA LYS A 181 9.06 6.98 15.82
C LYS A 181 8.16 5.82 16.24
N LEU A 182 7.87 4.89 15.32
CA LEU A 182 7.03 3.73 15.59
C LEU A 182 7.81 2.51 16.12
N GLY A 183 9.12 2.63 16.31
CA GLY A 183 9.96 1.53 16.79
C GLY A 183 10.25 0.44 15.77
N LEU A 184 10.06 0.71 14.48
CA LEU A 184 10.27 -0.25 13.39
C LEU A 184 11.72 -0.16 12.85
N TYR A 185 12.68 -0.54 13.69
CA TYR A 185 14.10 -0.33 13.41
C TYR A 185 14.62 -1.07 12.17
N SER A 186 14.15 -2.29 11.92
CA SER A 186 14.58 -3.05 10.74
C SER A 186 14.16 -2.36 9.43
N ILE A 187 12.95 -1.85 9.38
CA ILE A 187 12.45 -1.09 8.22
C ILE A 187 13.21 0.23 8.08
N LYS A 188 13.41 0.94 9.19
CA LYS A 188 14.19 2.18 9.20
C LYS A 188 15.59 1.98 8.64
N SER A 189 16.28 0.93 9.09
CA SER A 189 17.67 0.66 8.68
C SER A 189 17.79 0.31 7.19
N GLU A 190 16.77 -0.30 6.63
CA GLU A 190 16.75 -0.63 5.20
C GLU A 190 16.36 0.58 4.35
N LEU A 191 15.44 1.43 4.79
CA LEU A 191 15.03 2.63 4.04
C LEU A 191 16.13 3.68 4.00
#